data_8efdd99461ece79bffb1842ef52bb91b
#
_entry.id   8efdd99461ece79bffb1842ef52bb91b
#
_cell.length_a   1.000
_cell.length_b   1.000
_cell.length_c   1.000
_cell.angle_alpha   90.00
_cell.angle_beta   90.00
_cell.angle_gamma   90.00
#
_symmetry.space_group_name_H-M   'P 1'
#
loop_
_entity.id
_entity.type
_entity.pdbx_description
1 polymer ?
#
loop_
_entity_poly.entity_id
_entity_poly.type
_entity_poly.pdbx_seq_one_letter_code
_entity_poly.pdbx_strand_id
1 'polypeptide(L)'
;FVDSVTHVLQDEDNELNEFLENIEPINPMQYYRTYIPLEPIYWDFSHNMSLMVQLQGTMTYDSTYAPSFNKMKKIAPQVKDYESDWIFNIKDPEILKFLSVKYAIVTDSEQLPSGMNWRLLTDNYRSGLLVYRNDDYRSLGVTYNQIKKMNELEDGNSMSILMSHVLCNEEDYSEIQQVMKSSNLNELENVKYAGNHLTGSCYTDDSSFLVLSLPYDAGWNVLVNGTQVKTYDVNGGFIGFGVSQGENQIEMYFTPVGFKQGAILSILGFSAYIL
;
A
#
# COMPACT_ATOMS: atom_id res chain seq x y z
N PHE A 1 -11.25 -24.99 22.45
CA PHE A 1 -10.90 -24.92 21.03
C PHE A 1 -10.38 -23.51 20.66
N VAL A 2 -11.07 -22.46 21.11
CA VAL A 2 -10.62 -21.06 20.90
C VAL A 2 -9.33 -20.78 21.67
N ASP A 3 -9.21 -21.26 22.92
CA ASP A 3 -8.01 -21.06 23.76
C ASP A 3 -6.76 -21.75 23.21
N SER A 4 -6.90 -22.91 22.54
CA SER A 4 -5.75 -23.62 21.94
C SER A 4 -5.23 -22.96 20.68
N VAL A 5 -6.12 -22.34 19.89
CA VAL A 5 -5.72 -21.61 18.66
C VAL A 5 -5.06 -20.27 19.01
N THR A 6 -5.56 -19.57 20.04
CA THR A 6 -4.99 -18.31 20.50
C THR A 6 -3.58 -18.47 21.07
N HIS A 7 -3.31 -19.58 21.77
CA HIS A 7 -1.96 -19.88 22.29
C HIS A 7 -0.97 -20.23 21.19
N VAL A 8 -1.37 -20.99 20.17
CA VAL A 8 -0.50 -21.33 19.04
C VAL A 8 -0.14 -20.07 18.26
N LEU A 9 -1.09 -19.16 18.01
CA LEU A 9 -0.83 -17.92 17.28
C LEU A 9 0.07 -16.96 18.08
N GLN A 10 -0.10 -16.81 19.38
CA GLN A 10 0.72 -15.88 20.19
C GLN A 10 2.20 -16.31 20.29
N ASP A 11 2.49 -17.60 20.35
CA ASP A 11 3.89 -18.08 20.36
C ASP A 11 4.52 -18.04 18.96
N GLU A 12 3.73 -18.32 17.89
CA GLU A 12 4.19 -18.27 16.49
C GLU A 12 4.36 -16.83 15.99
N ASP A 13 3.57 -15.86 16.44
CA ASP A 13 3.65 -14.45 16.05
C ASP A 13 5.00 -13.82 16.46
N ASN A 14 5.49 -14.11 17.64
CA ASN A 14 6.79 -13.63 18.11
C ASN A 14 7.93 -14.28 17.30
N GLU A 15 7.83 -15.57 16.99
CA GLU A 15 8.83 -16.29 16.21
C GLU A 15 8.85 -15.82 14.74
N LEU A 16 7.71 -15.51 14.12
CA LEU A 16 7.64 -15.00 12.75
C LEU A 16 8.26 -13.60 12.64
N ASN A 17 7.96 -12.73 13.58
CA ASN A 17 8.56 -11.39 13.63
C ASN A 17 10.07 -11.47 13.89
N GLU A 18 10.51 -12.25 14.87
CA GLU A 18 11.93 -12.50 15.15
C GLU A 18 12.65 -13.10 13.94
N PHE A 19 12.00 -14.00 13.21
CA PHE A 19 12.53 -14.59 11.99
C PHE A 19 12.67 -13.56 10.87
N LEU A 20 11.65 -12.73 10.61
CA LEU A 20 11.70 -11.67 9.62
C LEU A 20 12.76 -10.61 9.98
N GLU A 21 12.93 -10.29 11.25
CA GLU A 21 13.98 -9.41 11.76
C GLU A 21 15.40 -9.96 11.55
N ASN A 22 15.56 -11.27 11.56
CA ASN A 22 16.87 -11.93 11.38
C ASN A 22 17.28 -12.13 9.91
N ILE A 23 16.32 -12.20 8.97
CA ILE A 23 16.63 -12.44 7.53
C ILE A 23 17.17 -11.21 6.83
N GLU A 24 16.56 -10.10 7.04
CA GLU A 24 17.07 -8.77 6.72
C GLU A 24 16.93 -7.97 7.99
N PRO A 25 17.86 -7.07 8.35
CA PRO A 25 17.60 -6.12 9.43
C PRO A 25 16.37 -5.31 9.00
N ILE A 26 15.20 -5.86 9.31
CA ILE A 26 13.93 -5.22 9.05
C ILE A 26 13.95 -3.99 9.92
N ASN A 27 14.25 -2.87 9.29
CA ASN A 27 13.98 -1.60 9.92
C ASN A 27 12.45 -1.59 10.10
N PRO A 28 11.89 -1.73 11.32
CA PRO A 28 10.44 -1.78 11.54
C PRO A 28 9.75 -0.51 11.07
N MET A 29 10.54 0.50 10.69
CA MET A 29 10.07 1.73 10.06
C MET A 29 10.03 1.64 8.52
N GLN A 30 10.53 0.56 7.88
CA GLN A 30 10.49 0.42 6.43
C GLN A 30 9.09 -0.05 6.01
N TYR A 31 8.45 0.67 5.10
CA TYR A 31 7.13 0.29 4.59
C TYR A 31 7.25 -0.67 3.41
N TYR A 32 6.64 -1.83 3.51
CA TYR A 32 6.41 -2.81 2.44
C TYR A 32 5.17 -3.63 2.77
N ARG A 33 4.62 -4.35 1.78
CA ARG A 33 3.51 -5.28 2.03
C ARG A 33 3.96 -6.72 1.91
N THR A 34 3.23 -7.59 2.60
CA THR A 34 3.43 -9.03 2.59
C THR A 34 2.19 -9.71 2.02
N TYR A 35 2.40 -10.62 1.08
CA TYR A 35 1.36 -11.48 0.54
C TYR A 35 1.18 -12.70 1.44
N ILE A 36 -0.02 -12.90 1.96
CA ILE A 36 -0.41 -14.07 2.75
C ILE A 36 -1.72 -14.58 2.13
N PRO A 37 -1.72 -15.73 1.43
CA PRO A 37 -2.93 -16.24 0.78
C PRO A 37 -3.95 -16.70 1.82
N LEU A 38 -5.24 -16.63 1.44
CA LEU A 38 -6.31 -17.25 2.20
C LEU A 38 -6.27 -18.75 2.01
N GLU A 39 -6.08 -19.46 3.11
CA GLU A 39 -6.36 -20.89 3.16
C GLU A 39 -7.84 -21.11 3.49
N PRO A 40 -8.53 -22.03 2.77
CA PRO A 40 -9.96 -22.31 3.03
C PRO A 40 -10.25 -22.90 4.42
N ILE A 41 -9.22 -23.32 5.15
CA ILE A 41 -9.35 -24.08 6.41
C ILE A 41 -9.57 -23.16 7.62
N TYR A 42 -9.26 -21.87 7.53
CA TYR A 42 -9.33 -20.94 8.67
C TYR A 42 -10.14 -19.68 8.35
N TRP A 43 -11.37 -19.85 7.86
CA TRP A 43 -12.27 -18.77 7.43
C TRP A 43 -12.39 -17.61 8.42
N ASP A 44 -12.33 -17.87 9.71
CA ASP A 44 -12.56 -16.84 10.72
C ASP A 44 -11.30 -16.01 11.08
N PHE A 45 -10.09 -16.50 10.77
CA PHE A 45 -8.85 -15.86 11.21
C PHE A 45 -7.95 -15.36 10.06
N SER A 46 -8.06 -15.95 8.89
CA SER A 46 -7.14 -15.66 7.76
C SER A 46 -7.30 -14.25 7.18
N HIS A 47 -8.46 -13.64 7.33
CA HIS A 47 -8.79 -12.35 6.69
C HIS A 47 -7.99 -11.17 7.25
N ASN A 48 -7.59 -11.22 8.51
CA ASN A 48 -6.84 -10.17 9.18
C ASN A 48 -5.52 -10.70 9.78
N MET A 49 -5.01 -11.82 9.28
CA MET A 49 -3.79 -12.42 9.82
C MET A 49 -2.62 -11.44 9.78
N SER A 50 -2.46 -10.69 8.70
CA SER A 50 -1.41 -9.66 8.60
C SER A 50 -1.48 -8.61 9.72
N LEU A 51 -2.68 -8.21 10.14
CA LEU A 51 -2.85 -7.29 11.27
C LEU A 51 -2.52 -7.96 12.60
N MET A 52 -2.88 -9.23 12.78
CA MET A 52 -2.58 -9.99 14.00
C MET A 52 -1.07 -10.17 14.20
N VAL A 53 -0.33 -10.44 13.13
CA VAL A 53 1.13 -10.60 13.14
C VAL A 53 1.87 -9.28 12.90
N GLN A 54 1.20 -8.14 12.96
CA GLN A 54 1.75 -6.79 12.80
C GLN A 54 2.47 -6.56 11.45
N LEU A 55 2.10 -7.31 10.42
CA LEU A 55 2.59 -7.13 9.05
C LEU A 55 1.64 -6.27 8.22
N GLN A 56 2.20 -5.51 7.28
CA GLN A 56 1.41 -4.79 6.29
C GLN A 56 0.96 -5.79 5.21
N GLY A 57 -0.27 -6.28 5.30
CA GLY A 57 -0.84 -7.24 4.35
C GLY A 57 -1.46 -6.60 3.12
N THR A 58 -1.71 -7.44 2.11
CA THR A 58 -2.52 -7.07 0.94
C THR A 58 -3.99 -7.41 1.15
N MET A 59 -4.31 -8.14 2.18
CA MET A 59 -5.63 -8.68 2.47
C MET A 59 -6.13 -8.13 3.80
N THR A 60 -7.37 -7.69 3.81
CA THR A 60 -8.05 -7.23 5.01
C THR A 60 -9.54 -7.58 4.91
N TYR A 61 -10.11 -7.99 6.02
CA TYR A 61 -11.56 -8.02 6.21
C TYR A 61 -11.96 -6.72 6.90
N ASP A 62 -12.62 -5.86 6.16
CA ASP A 62 -13.17 -4.62 6.69
C ASP A 62 -14.63 -4.48 6.25
N SER A 63 -15.50 -4.11 7.17
CA SER A 63 -16.91 -3.82 6.88
C SER A 63 -17.13 -2.50 6.15
N THR A 64 -16.07 -1.66 6.09
CA THR A 64 -16.06 -0.37 5.41
C THR A 64 -14.81 -0.22 4.54
N TYR A 65 -14.97 -0.18 3.22
CA TYR A 65 -13.84 0.03 2.32
C TYR A 65 -13.52 1.51 2.15
N ALA A 66 -12.24 1.82 2.04
CA ALA A 66 -11.82 3.11 1.54
C ALA A 66 -12.42 3.34 0.14
N PRO A 67 -12.94 4.54 -0.17
CA PRO A 67 -13.48 4.86 -1.51
C PRO A 67 -12.52 4.58 -2.65
N SER A 68 -11.20 4.70 -2.40
CA SER A 68 -10.10 4.35 -3.30
C SER A 68 -10.19 2.91 -3.80
N PHE A 69 -10.56 1.99 -2.93
CA PHE A 69 -10.68 0.59 -3.26
C PHE A 69 -11.77 0.31 -4.31
N ASN A 70 -12.95 0.97 -4.20
CA ASN A 70 -14.01 0.85 -5.19
C ASN A 70 -13.62 1.45 -6.56
N LYS A 71 -12.71 2.42 -6.57
CA LYS A 71 -12.14 2.97 -7.81
C LYS A 71 -11.15 1.98 -8.44
N MET A 72 -10.30 1.34 -7.63
CA MET A 72 -9.36 0.32 -8.09
C MET A 72 -10.07 -0.87 -8.74
N LYS A 73 -11.22 -1.33 -8.19
CA LYS A 73 -12.03 -2.41 -8.81
C LYS A 73 -12.46 -2.09 -10.25
N LYS A 74 -12.66 -0.83 -10.59
CA LYS A 74 -13.02 -0.42 -11.96
C LYS A 74 -11.86 -0.53 -12.93
N ILE A 75 -10.64 -0.27 -12.45
CA ILE A 75 -9.41 -0.37 -13.25
C ILE A 75 -8.94 -1.81 -13.34
N ALA A 76 -9.06 -2.56 -12.26
CA ALA A 76 -8.59 -3.92 -12.10
C ALA A 76 -9.73 -4.84 -11.64
N PRO A 77 -10.69 -5.20 -12.53
CA PRO A 77 -11.83 -6.03 -12.16
C PRO A 77 -11.43 -7.45 -11.70
N GLN A 78 -10.24 -7.91 -12.06
CA GLN A 78 -9.66 -9.18 -11.58
C GLN A 78 -9.26 -9.16 -10.09
N VAL A 79 -9.24 -8.01 -9.46
CA VAL A 79 -9.05 -7.88 -7.99
C VAL A 79 -10.26 -8.45 -7.22
N LYS A 80 -11.37 -8.68 -7.94
CA LYS A 80 -12.57 -9.28 -7.39
C LYS A 80 -12.38 -10.80 -7.25
N ASP A 81 -12.09 -11.27 -6.05
CA ASP A 81 -12.10 -12.70 -5.74
C ASP A 81 -13.26 -12.99 -4.78
N TYR A 82 -13.99 -14.09 -5.08
CA TYR A 82 -15.21 -14.55 -4.39
C TYR A 82 -16.48 -13.69 -4.55
N GLU A 83 -17.63 -14.36 -4.42
CA GLU A 83 -18.98 -13.80 -4.50
C GLU A 83 -19.32 -12.78 -3.41
N SER A 84 -18.50 -12.70 -2.35
CA SER A 84 -18.59 -11.66 -1.34
C SER A 84 -17.64 -10.51 -1.70
N ASP A 85 -18.17 -9.30 -1.79
CA ASP A 85 -17.41 -8.06 -2.04
C ASP A 85 -16.37 -7.73 -0.93
N TRP A 86 -16.08 -8.65 0.00
CA TRP A 86 -15.42 -8.40 1.27
C TRP A 86 -13.97 -8.92 1.36
N ILE A 87 -13.53 -9.78 0.43
CA ILE A 87 -12.24 -10.45 0.52
C ILE A 87 -11.47 -10.32 -0.78
N PHE A 88 -10.22 -9.87 -0.71
CA PHE A 88 -9.35 -9.64 -1.85
C PHE A 88 -8.14 -10.56 -1.81
N ASN A 89 -8.18 -11.63 -2.57
CA ASN A 89 -7.01 -12.44 -2.88
C ASN A 89 -6.38 -11.93 -4.18
N ILE A 90 -5.53 -10.92 -4.08
CA ILE A 90 -4.87 -10.34 -5.24
C ILE A 90 -3.72 -11.25 -5.65
N LYS A 91 -3.85 -11.91 -6.81
CA LYS A 91 -2.80 -12.76 -7.41
C LYS A 91 -2.19 -12.16 -8.68
N ASP A 92 -2.72 -11.04 -9.17
CA ASP A 92 -2.19 -10.37 -10.35
C ASP A 92 -0.80 -9.77 -10.05
N PRO A 93 0.26 -10.19 -10.77
CA PRO A 93 1.63 -9.77 -10.49
C PRO A 93 1.85 -8.27 -10.64
N GLU A 94 1.18 -7.61 -11.58
CA GLU A 94 1.34 -6.17 -11.79
C GLU A 94 0.71 -5.37 -10.63
N ILE A 95 -0.43 -5.83 -10.12
CA ILE A 95 -1.05 -5.22 -8.92
C ILE A 95 -0.15 -5.41 -7.70
N LEU A 96 0.40 -6.60 -7.50
CA LEU A 96 1.27 -6.87 -6.35
C LEU A 96 2.56 -6.05 -6.41
N LYS A 97 3.15 -5.86 -7.60
CA LYS A 97 4.28 -4.94 -7.80
C LYS A 97 3.88 -3.50 -7.49
N PHE A 98 2.74 -3.03 -8.02
CA PHE A 98 2.23 -1.69 -7.75
C PHE A 98 1.95 -1.47 -6.25
N LEU A 99 1.43 -2.48 -5.56
CA LEU A 99 1.17 -2.43 -4.12
C LEU A 99 2.42 -2.62 -3.25
N SER A 100 3.62 -2.68 -3.82
CA SER A 100 4.88 -2.80 -3.06
C SER A 100 4.95 -4.09 -2.22
N VAL A 101 4.53 -5.22 -2.80
CA VAL A 101 4.62 -6.52 -2.13
C VAL A 101 6.05 -7.03 -2.21
N LYS A 102 6.72 -7.09 -1.06
CA LYS A 102 8.13 -7.50 -0.92
C LYS A 102 8.28 -8.96 -0.52
N TYR A 103 7.40 -9.46 0.34
CA TYR A 103 7.45 -10.83 0.84
C TYR A 103 6.16 -11.59 0.56
N ALA A 104 6.29 -12.92 0.53
CA ALA A 104 5.17 -13.85 0.60
C ALA A 104 5.41 -14.88 1.70
N ILE A 105 4.39 -15.18 2.48
CA ILE A 105 4.38 -16.22 3.50
C ILE A 105 3.28 -17.20 3.11
N VAL A 106 3.68 -18.44 2.80
CA VAL A 106 2.81 -19.47 2.25
C VAL A 106 3.08 -20.81 2.93
N THR A 107 2.16 -21.75 2.86
CA THR A 107 2.36 -23.16 3.29
C THR A 107 2.84 -24.05 2.16
N ASP A 108 2.58 -23.63 0.90
CA ASP A 108 3.00 -24.32 -0.31
C ASP A 108 3.43 -23.31 -1.39
N SER A 109 4.47 -23.64 -2.13
CA SER A 109 4.94 -22.81 -3.25
C SER A 109 3.92 -22.62 -4.37
N GLU A 110 2.94 -23.53 -4.52
CA GLU A 110 1.84 -23.42 -5.49
C GLU A 110 0.88 -22.27 -5.16
N GLN A 111 0.90 -21.78 -3.92
CA GLN A 111 0.10 -20.61 -3.49
C GLN A 111 0.68 -19.28 -3.97
N LEU A 112 1.95 -19.26 -4.41
CA LEU A 112 2.60 -18.04 -4.88
C LEU A 112 1.95 -17.52 -6.15
N PRO A 113 1.73 -16.20 -6.24
CA PRO A 113 1.31 -15.56 -7.48
C PRO A 113 2.29 -15.85 -8.63
N SER A 114 1.77 -16.29 -9.77
CA SER A 114 2.57 -16.54 -10.96
C SER A 114 3.05 -15.23 -11.60
N GLY A 115 4.12 -15.28 -12.41
CA GLY A 115 4.64 -14.12 -13.15
C GLY A 115 5.47 -13.14 -12.30
N MET A 116 5.97 -13.58 -11.15
CA MET A 116 6.88 -12.83 -10.28
C MET A 116 8.11 -13.68 -9.96
N ASN A 117 9.26 -13.02 -9.72
CA ASN A 117 10.49 -13.68 -9.34
C ASN A 117 10.56 -13.88 -7.81
N TRP A 118 9.99 -14.97 -7.34
CA TRP A 118 10.02 -15.35 -5.94
C TRP A 118 11.29 -16.11 -5.59
N ARG A 119 12.04 -15.63 -4.61
CA ARG A 119 13.23 -16.27 -4.07
C ARG A 119 12.95 -16.78 -2.67
N LEU A 120 13.06 -18.08 -2.47
CA LEU A 120 12.91 -18.70 -1.15
C LEU A 120 14.00 -18.17 -0.20
N LEU A 121 13.58 -17.67 0.95
CA LEU A 121 14.47 -17.21 2.02
C LEU A 121 14.66 -18.31 3.07
N THR A 122 13.60 -19.04 3.39
CA THR A 122 13.67 -20.19 4.28
C THR A 122 12.53 -21.18 4.01
N ASP A 123 12.85 -22.45 4.22
CA ASP A 123 11.94 -23.60 4.18
C ASP A 123 11.87 -24.35 5.52
N ASN A 124 12.60 -23.87 6.52
CA ASN A 124 12.83 -24.59 7.77
C ASN A 124 12.14 -23.92 8.96
N TYR A 125 10.96 -23.37 8.74
CA TYR A 125 10.17 -22.83 9.83
C TYR A 125 9.41 -23.95 10.55
N ARG A 126 9.40 -23.95 11.89
CA ARG A 126 8.76 -24.99 12.73
C ARG A 126 7.28 -25.23 12.42
N SER A 127 6.60 -24.21 11.89
CA SER A 127 5.18 -24.26 11.49
C SER A 127 4.93 -24.79 10.08
N GLY A 128 5.97 -25.11 9.29
CA GLY A 128 5.83 -25.49 7.89
C GLY A 128 5.56 -24.31 6.95
N LEU A 129 5.79 -23.08 7.40
CA LEU A 129 5.66 -21.88 6.58
C LEU A 129 6.91 -21.71 5.68
N LEU A 130 6.67 -21.28 4.46
CA LEU A 130 7.69 -20.90 3.49
C LEU A 130 7.68 -19.38 3.34
N VAL A 131 8.84 -18.75 3.49
CA VAL A 131 8.97 -17.30 3.31
C VAL A 131 9.76 -17.01 2.05
N TYR A 132 9.15 -16.24 1.16
CA TYR A 132 9.75 -15.82 -0.11
C TYR A 132 9.92 -14.31 -0.15
N ARG A 133 10.97 -13.86 -0.85
CA ARG A 133 11.16 -12.48 -1.25
C ARG A 133 10.82 -12.33 -2.72
N ASN A 134 10.14 -11.25 -3.03
CA ASN A 134 9.88 -10.81 -4.39
C ASN A 134 11.07 -9.98 -4.91
N ASP A 135 11.84 -10.55 -5.87
CA ASP A 135 12.96 -9.84 -6.48
C ASP A 135 12.49 -8.81 -7.55
N ASP A 136 11.18 -8.82 -7.93
CA ASP A 136 10.53 -7.77 -8.73
C ASP A 136 9.88 -6.68 -7.86
N TYR A 137 10.17 -6.64 -6.57
CA TYR A 137 9.64 -5.65 -5.63
C TYR A 137 9.92 -4.22 -6.14
N ARG A 138 8.89 -3.39 -6.04
CA ARG A 138 8.99 -1.94 -6.23
C ARG A 138 8.70 -1.20 -4.94
N SER A 139 9.31 -0.04 -4.78
CA SER A 139 9.09 0.83 -3.64
C SER A 139 7.62 1.28 -3.55
N LEU A 140 7.25 1.78 -2.37
CA LEU A 140 5.92 2.36 -2.08
C LEU A 140 5.52 3.47 -3.05
N GLY A 141 6.49 4.24 -3.56
CA GLY A 141 6.28 5.33 -4.50
C GLY A 141 7.18 5.21 -5.71
N VAL A 142 6.63 5.55 -6.88
CA VAL A 142 7.35 5.57 -8.16
C VAL A 142 6.96 6.81 -8.93
N THR A 143 7.94 7.47 -9.58
CA THR A 143 7.65 8.55 -10.52
C THR A 143 7.18 8.02 -11.86
N TYR A 144 6.37 8.79 -12.56
CA TYR A 144 5.85 8.44 -13.87
C TYR A 144 6.21 9.50 -14.90
N ASN A 145 6.42 9.06 -16.15
CA ASN A 145 6.72 9.91 -17.29
C ASN A 145 5.61 9.92 -18.36
N GLN A 146 4.54 9.18 -18.14
CA GLN A 146 3.38 9.12 -19.02
C GLN A 146 2.11 9.35 -18.22
N ILE A 147 1.13 9.98 -18.86
CA ILE A 147 -0.16 10.29 -18.25
C ILE A 147 -1.29 9.93 -19.21
N LYS A 148 -2.39 9.44 -18.68
CA LYS A 148 -3.61 9.12 -19.43
C LYS A 148 -4.84 9.48 -18.61
N LYS A 149 -5.90 9.88 -19.30
CA LYS A 149 -7.18 10.13 -18.64
C LYS A 149 -7.89 8.81 -18.34
N MET A 150 -8.55 8.76 -17.20
CA MET A 150 -9.27 7.57 -16.75
C MET A 150 -10.38 7.14 -17.74
N ASN A 151 -11.03 8.11 -18.40
CA ASN A 151 -12.08 7.85 -19.37
C ASN A 151 -11.59 7.35 -20.75
N GLU A 152 -10.27 7.34 -20.97
CA GLU A 152 -9.62 6.83 -22.18
C GLU A 152 -9.12 5.38 -22.03
N LEU A 153 -9.42 4.75 -20.88
CA LEU A 153 -9.07 3.34 -20.67
C LEU A 153 -10.03 2.45 -21.47
N GLU A 154 -9.43 1.55 -22.25
CA GLU A 154 -10.16 0.47 -22.94
C GLU A 154 -10.23 -0.77 -22.03
N ASP A 155 -11.33 -1.48 -22.08
CA ASP A 155 -11.52 -2.72 -21.35
C ASP A 155 -10.42 -3.74 -21.69
N GLY A 156 -9.74 -4.25 -20.66
CA GLY A 156 -8.73 -5.32 -20.78
C GLY A 156 -7.25 -4.89 -20.75
N ASN A 157 -6.93 -3.60 -20.90
CA ASN A 157 -5.53 -3.12 -20.89
C ASN A 157 -5.14 -2.32 -19.64
N SER A 158 -6.00 -2.28 -18.64
CA SER A 158 -5.89 -1.35 -17.52
C SER A 158 -4.64 -1.57 -16.66
N MET A 159 -4.17 -2.83 -16.53
CA MET A 159 -3.07 -3.17 -15.61
C MET A 159 -1.70 -2.74 -16.12
N SER A 160 -1.36 -3.02 -17.36
CA SER A 160 -0.08 -2.57 -17.94
C SER A 160 0.02 -1.04 -17.98
N ILE A 161 -1.13 -0.38 -18.15
CA ILE A 161 -1.23 1.08 -18.13
C ILE A 161 -0.99 1.60 -16.70
N LEU A 162 -1.54 0.97 -15.67
CA LEU A 162 -1.33 1.33 -14.27
C LEU A 162 0.16 1.34 -13.89
N MET A 163 0.95 0.43 -14.48
CA MET A 163 2.39 0.33 -14.21
C MET A 163 3.24 1.34 -14.97
N SER A 164 2.70 1.97 -16.01
CA SER A 164 3.44 2.86 -16.92
C SER A 164 2.94 4.30 -16.95
N HIS A 165 1.69 4.55 -16.56
CA HIS A 165 1.04 5.86 -16.66
C HIS A 165 0.45 6.32 -15.33
N VAL A 166 0.43 7.63 -15.14
CA VAL A 166 -0.50 8.26 -14.21
C VAL A 166 -1.89 8.25 -14.83
N LEU A 167 -2.85 7.65 -14.14
CA LEU A 167 -4.27 7.69 -14.53
C LEU A 167 -4.98 8.75 -13.71
N CYS A 168 -5.49 9.78 -14.34
CA CYS A 168 -6.15 10.90 -13.65
C CYS A 168 -7.52 11.25 -14.24
N ASN A 169 -8.26 12.06 -13.50
CA ASN A 169 -9.49 12.66 -14.02
C ASN A 169 -9.17 13.74 -15.07
N GLU A 170 -10.16 14.07 -15.91
CA GLU A 170 -10.07 15.09 -16.95
C GLU A 170 -9.60 16.45 -16.44
N GLU A 171 -10.14 16.85 -15.29
CA GLU A 171 -9.89 18.15 -14.65
C GLU A 171 -8.44 18.33 -14.17
N ASP A 172 -7.80 17.24 -13.75
CA ASP A 172 -6.43 17.27 -13.20
C ASP A 172 -5.35 17.06 -14.29
N TYR A 173 -5.74 16.57 -15.48
CA TYR A 173 -4.82 16.14 -16.52
C TYR A 173 -3.81 17.20 -16.92
N SER A 174 -4.27 18.41 -17.21
CA SER A 174 -3.39 19.49 -17.70
C SER A 174 -2.38 19.95 -16.65
N GLU A 175 -2.79 19.98 -15.38
CA GLU A 175 -1.94 20.39 -14.27
C GLU A 175 -0.87 19.35 -13.98
N ILE A 176 -1.24 18.07 -13.94
CA ILE A 176 -0.29 16.96 -13.75
C ILE A 176 0.69 16.90 -14.92
N GLN A 177 0.21 16.99 -16.16
CA GLN A 177 1.07 16.94 -17.35
C GLN A 177 2.14 18.04 -17.35
N GLN A 178 1.84 19.23 -16.86
CA GLN A 178 2.82 20.34 -16.79
C GLN A 178 3.98 20.05 -15.85
N VAL A 179 3.78 19.22 -14.82
CA VAL A 179 4.81 18.83 -13.86
C VAL A 179 5.68 17.70 -14.39
N MET A 180 5.14 16.83 -15.24
CA MET A 180 5.81 15.62 -15.74
C MET A 180 6.76 15.94 -16.89
N LYS A 181 8.01 16.25 -16.59
CA LYS A 181 9.06 16.57 -17.59
C LYS A 181 10.18 15.53 -17.60
N SER A 182 10.43 14.82 -16.49
CA SER A 182 11.41 13.74 -16.44
C SER A 182 11.03 12.61 -17.38
N SER A 183 12.02 12.06 -18.08
CA SER A 183 11.86 10.84 -18.89
C SER A 183 12.14 9.57 -18.09
N ASN A 184 12.76 9.69 -16.93
CA ASN A 184 13.16 8.57 -16.09
C ASN A 184 12.09 8.23 -15.04
N LEU A 185 12.02 6.94 -14.71
CA LEU A 185 11.25 6.44 -13.56
C LEU A 185 12.21 6.31 -12.38
N ASN A 186 11.84 6.91 -11.26
CA ASN A 186 12.60 6.89 -10.02
C ASN A 186 11.72 6.34 -8.90
N GLU A 187 12.33 5.67 -7.96
CA GLU A 187 11.63 5.12 -6.80
C GLU A 187 11.76 6.02 -5.57
N LEU A 188 10.77 5.98 -4.72
CA LEU A 188 10.84 6.56 -3.38
C LEU A 188 11.72 5.69 -2.52
N GLU A 189 12.81 6.23 -2.01
CA GLU A 189 13.80 5.56 -1.18
C GLU A 189 13.67 5.96 0.29
N ASN A 190 14.37 5.22 1.16
CA ASN A 190 14.45 5.52 2.60
C ASN A 190 13.08 5.69 3.28
N VAL A 191 12.09 4.94 2.80
CA VAL A 191 10.73 5.04 3.30
C VAL A 191 10.67 4.58 4.75
N LYS A 192 10.18 5.46 5.63
CA LYS A 192 9.92 5.18 7.04
C LYS A 192 8.47 5.53 7.35
N TYR A 193 7.82 4.67 8.12
CA TYR A 193 6.44 4.85 8.52
C TYR A 193 6.29 4.66 10.03
N ALA A 194 5.72 5.64 10.70
CA ALA A 194 5.47 5.58 12.14
C ALA A 194 4.14 6.27 12.48
N GLY A 195 3.16 5.48 12.87
CA GLY A 195 1.83 5.97 13.22
C GLY A 195 1.11 6.65 12.03
N ASN A 196 0.97 7.97 12.08
CA ASN A 196 0.35 8.78 11.03
C ASN A 196 1.36 9.58 10.18
N HIS A 197 2.64 9.26 10.29
CA HIS A 197 3.74 9.98 9.68
C HIS A 197 4.54 9.07 8.76
N LEU A 198 4.79 9.51 7.53
CA LEU A 198 5.63 8.84 6.54
C LEU A 198 6.70 9.81 6.05
N THR A 199 7.92 9.32 5.92
CA THR A 199 9.03 10.04 5.28
C THR A 199 9.69 9.20 4.22
N GLY A 200 10.35 9.85 3.27
CA GLY A 200 11.14 9.20 2.22
C GLY A 200 11.92 10.23 1.43
N SER A 201 12.74 9.76 0.50
CA SER A 201 13.46 10.61 -0.44
C SER A 201 13.33 10.11 -1.86
N CYS A 202 13.37 11.03 -2.84
CA CYS A 202 13.31 10.67 -4.26
C CYS A 202 14.18 11.64 -5.06
N TYR A 203 15.13 11.10 -5.83
CA TYR A 203 15.90 11.90 -6.77
C TYR A 203 15.25 11.89 -8.15
N THR A 204 15.16 13.03 -8.81
CA THR A 204 14.65 13.15 -10.18
C THR A 204 15.56 14.06 -11.03
N ASP A 205 15.76 13.71 -12.30
CA ASP A 205 16.59 14.46 -13.25
C ASP A 205 15.90 15.72 -13.79
N ASP A 206 14.57 15.78 -13.74
CA ASP A 206 13.73 16.94 -14.01
C ASP A 206 12.47 16.86 -13.14
N SER A 207 11.59 17.85 -13.20
CA SER A 207 10.32 17.78 -12.49
C SER A 207 9.52 16.55 -12.91
N SER A 208 8.90 15.87 -11.95
CA SER A 208 8.20 14.62 -12.16
C SER A 208 6.95 14.51 -11.29
N PHE A 209 6.18 13.48 -11.51
CA PHE A 209 4.98 13.19 -10.71
C PHE A 209 5.14 11.86 -9.99
N LEU A 210 5.18 11.91 -8.66
CA LEU A 210 5.33 10.75 -7.79
C LEU A 210 3.95 10.22 -7.40
N VAL A 211 3.73 8.92 -7.58
CA VAL A 211 2.53 8.21 -7.13
C VAL A 211 2.94 7.21 -6.05
N LEU A 212 2.25 7.25 -4.92
CA LEU A 212 2.42 6.27 -3.85
C LEU A 212 1.26 5.28 -3.87
N SER A 213 1.56 4.00 -3.66
CA SER A 213 0.54 2.96 -3.49
C SER A 213 -0.15 3.04 -2.12
N LEU A 214 -0.47 4.26 -1.69
CA LEU A 214 -1.28 4.58 -0.51
C LEU A 214 -2.64 5.11 -0.95
N PRO A 215 -3.74 4.72 -0.27
CA PRO A 215 -5.05 5.26 -0.56
C PRO A 215 -5.07 6.78 -0.48
N TYR A 216 -5.65 7.43 -1.49
CA TYR A 216 -5.92 8.85 -1.44
C TYR A 216 -6.98 9.18 -0.37
N ASP A 217 -6.67 10.13 0.46
CA ASP A 217 -7.58 10.74 1.42
C ASP A 217 -7.25 12.22 1.59
N ALA A 218 -8.28 13.07 1.72
CA ALA A 218 -8.10 14.51 1.91
C ALA A 218 -7.44 14.87 3.27
N GLY A 219 -7.29 13.90 4.17
CA GLY A 219 -6.57 14.05 5.43
C GLY A 219 -5.05 13.99 5.29
N TRP A 220 -4.51 13.61 4.14
CA TRP A 220 -3.08 13.65 3.90
C TRP A 220 -2.58 15.07 3.68
N ASN A 221 -1.56 15.45 4.44
CA ASN A 221 -0.77 16.66 4.23
C ASN A 221 0.63 16.25 3.77
N VAL A 222 1.01 16.67 2.57
CA VAL A 222 2.28 16.29 1.94
C VAL A 222 3.18 17.51 1.83
N LEU A 223 4.41 17.35 2.30
CA LEU A 223 5.49 18.33 2.18
C LEU A 223 6.59 17.76 1.29
N VAL A 224 7.02 18.51 0.31
CA VAL A 224 8.21 18.24 -0.51
C VAL A 224 9.22 19.32 -0.21
N ASN A 225 10.39 18.94 0.29
CA ASN A 225 11.43 19.87 0.75
C ASN A 225 10.89 20.93 1.74
N GLY A 226 10.01 20.50 2.64
CA GLY A 226 9.39 21.37 3.66
C GLY A 226 8.26 22.28 3.13
N THR A 227 7.94 22.24 1.83
CA THR A 227 6.85 23.03 1.23
C THR A 227 5.65 22.15 0.97
N GLN A 228 4.46 22.59 1.43
CA GLN A 228 3.22 21.87 1.19
C GLN A 228 2.89 21.84 -0.31
N VAL A 229 2.56 20.67 -0.82
CA VAL A 229 2.19 20.44 -2.22
C VAL A 229 0.74 19.99 -2.34
N LYS A 230 0.13 20.26 -3.51
CA LYS A 230 -1.19 19.73 -3.86
C LYS A 230 -1.10 18.23 -4.10
N THR A 231 -2.06 17.47 -3.57
CA THR A 231 -2.22 16.05 -3.78
C THR A 231 -3.36 15.76 -4.74
N TYR A 232 -3.26 14.65 -5.46
CA TYR A 232 -4.22 14.23 -6.47
C TYR A 232 -4.65 12.79 -6.23
N ASP A 233 -5.91 12.51 -6.56
CA ASP A 233 -6.48 11.16 -6.60
C ASP A 233 -6.22 10.56 -7.98
N VAL A 234 -5.25 9.67 -8.06
CA VAL A 234 -4.77 9.08 -9.32
C VAL A 234 -4.74 7.56 -9.24
N ASN A 235 -4.53 6.91 -10.39
CA ASN A 235 -4.33 5.45 -10.50
C ASN A 235 -5.41 4.60 -9.80
N GLY A 236 -6.67 5.10 -9.79
CA GLY A 236 -7.78 4.37 -9.18
C GLY A 236 -7.90 4.50 -7.67
N GLY A 237 -7.51 5.65 -7.12
CA GLY A 237 -7.71 5.97 -5.71
C GLY A 237 -6.43 6.02 -4.89
N PHE A 238 -5.28 6.20 -5.55
CA PHE A 238 -3.99 6.37 -4.88
C PHE A 238 -3.55 7.83 -4.86
N ILE A 239 -2.65 8.17 -3.93
CA ILE A 239 -2.16 9.53 -3.79
C ILE A 239 -1.00 9.80 -4.74
N GLY A 240 -1.06 10.93 -5.45
CA GLY A 240 0.03 11.44 -6.26
C GLY A 240 0.28 12.93 -6.05
N PHE A 241 1.50 13.39 -6.32
CA PHE A 241 1.90 14.79 -6.22
C PHE A 241 3.16 15.08 -7.02
N GLY A 242 3.38 16.35 -7.34
CA GLY A 242 4.56 16.82 -8.06
C GLY A 242 5.81 16.84 -7.20
N VAL A 243 6.97 16.50 -7.81
CA VAL A 243 8.32 16.63 -7.24
C VAL A 243 9.19 17.43 -8.17
N SER A 244 10.20 18.14 -7.61
CA SER A 244 11.09 19.02 -8.36
C SER A 244 12.33 18.27 -8.86
N GLN A 245 13.08 18.88 -9.78
CA GLN A 245 14.40 18.40 -10.15
C GLN A 245 15.34 18.33 -8.95
N GLY A 246 16.14 17.26 -8.87
CA GLY A 246 17.13 17.01 -7.83
C GLY A 246 16.58 16.12 -6.70
N GLU A 247 17.19 16.23 -5.56
CA GLU A 247 16.80 15.49 -4.35
C GLU A 247 15.53 16.07 -3.73
N ASN A 248 14.54 15.22 -3.48
CA ASN A 248 13.29 15.60 -2.84
C ASN A 248 13.13 14.84 -1.53
N GLN A 249 13.03 15.57 -0.43
CA GLN A 249 12.66 15.03 0.87
C GLN A 249 11.13 15.07 0.99
N ILE A 250 10.53 13.90 1.14
CA ILE A 250 9.09 13.73 1.24
C ILE A 250 8.71 13.53 2.69
N GLU A 251 7.72 14.28 3.14
CA GLU A 251 7.17 14.17 4.47
C GLU A 251 5.64 14.22 4.40
N MET A 252 4.97 13.24 5.00
CA MET A 252 3.52 13.11 4.91
C MET A 252 2.92 12.88 6.30
N TYR A 253 1.86 13.61 6.61
CA TYR A 253 1.11 13.47 7.86
C TYR A 253 -0.37 13.23 7.55
N PHE A 254 -0.93 12.21 8.19
CA PHE A 254 -2.35 11.94 8.10
C PHE A 254 -3.12 12.52 9.30
N THR A 255 -4.14 13.30 9.01
CA THR A 255 -5.10 13.78 10.01
C THR A 255 -6.51 13.63 9.43
N PRO A 256 -7.37 12.76 10.01
CA PRO A 256 -8.73 12.58 9.50
C PRO A 256 -9.48 13.90 9.35
N VAL A 257 -10.21 14.04 8.25
CA VAL A 257 -11.05 15.22 8.03
C VAL A 257 -12.09 15.33 9.15
N GLY A 258 -12.23 16.53 9.73
CA GLY A 258 -13.15 16.76 10.85
C GLY A 258 -12.58 16.43 12.24
N PHE A 259 -11.39 15.79 12.35
CA PHE A 259 -10.81 15.43 13.64
C PHE A 259 -10.64 16.64 14.58
N LYS A 260 -10.07 17.74 14.07
CA LYS A 260 -9.88 18.97 14.88
C LYS A 260 -11.18 19.56 15.35
N GLN A 261 -12.20 19.62 14.49
CA GLN A 261 -13.54 20.13 14.82
C GLN A 261 -14.22 19.22 15.85
N GLY A 262 -14.15 17.91 15.67
CA GLY A 262 -14.67 16.94 16.62
C GLY A 262 -14.01 17.03 17.99
N ALA A 263 -12.69 17.19 18.04
CA ALA A 263 -11.95 17.37 19.29
C ALA A 263 -12.40 18.66 20.05
N ILE A 264 -12.53 19.77 19.33
CA ILE A 264 -13.02 21.03 19.92
C ILE A 264 -14.43 20.87 20.49
N LEU A 265 -15.35 20.28 19.73
CA LEU A 265 -16.73 20.03 20.17
C LEU A 265 -16.78 19.11 21.40
N SER A 266 -15.93 18.09 21.44
CA SER A 266 -15.81 17.18 22.58
C SER A 266 -15.32 17.90 23.84
N ILE A 267 -14.32 18.78 23.72
CA ILE A 267 -13.81 19.59 24.83
C ILE A 267 -14.90 20.53 25.34
N LEU A 268 -15.62 21.22 24.45
CA LEU A 268 -16.70 22.13 24.82
C LEU A 268 -17.87 21.38 25.50
N GLY A 269 -18.26 20.22 24.96
CA GLY A 269 -19.31 19.39 25.56
C GLY A 269 -18.93 18.87 26.93
N PHE A 270 -17.69 18.41 27.11
CA PHE A 270 -17.17 17.98 28.42
C PHE A 270 -17.12 19.14 29.43
N SER A 271 -16.67 20.33 28.98
CA SER A 271 -16.63 21.52 29.85
C SER A 271 -18.04 21.96 30.29
N ALA A 272 -19.03 21.88 29.40
CA ALA A 272 -20.41 22.20 29.73
C ALA A 272 -21.07 21.14 30.66
N TYR A 273 -20.59 19.88 30.62
CA TYR A 273 -21.08 18.83 31.52
C TYR A 273 -20.58 18.99 32.97
N ILE A 274 -19.36 19.54 33.15
CA ILE A 274 -18.75 19.75 34.48
C ILE A 274 -19.28 20.99 35.20
N LEU A 275 -19.78 21.99 34.45
CA LEU A 275 -20.39 23.22 35.00
C LEU A 275 -21.83 22.99 35.44
#